data_b94380770e5f55af6601847ca87f8a5f
#
_entry.id   b94380770e5f55af6601847ca87f8a5f
#
_cell.length_a   1.000
_cell.length_b   1.000
_cell.length_c   1.000
_cell.angle_alpha   90.00
_cell.angle_beta   90.00
_cell.angle_gamma   90.00
#
_symmetry.space_group_name_H-M   'P 1'
#
loop_
_entity.id
_entity.type
_entity.pdbx_description
1 polymer ?
#
loop_
_entity_poly.entity_id
_entity_poly.type
_entity_poly.pdbx_seq_one_letter_code
_entity_poly.pdbx_strand_id
1 'polypeptide(L)'
;MKQKIAEKFQTLFHTEGEFFASAGRINLIGEHTDYNGGFVFPGAIDKGMIAEIKLNGTDTVRAFALDLDEYCEFGLKEEDAPSQSWARYIFGVCREIQKRGGVIAGFDTVFAGDVPLGAGMSSSAALESTFAYALNELFNLGIDKFELARIGQSTEHNYCGVKCGIMDQFASVFGKAGNLMRLDCRSMEFEYFPFDPEQYGYKLVLLNSCVKHELVGSPYNDRRASCERVAAVLGQEFLRGATMDQLEAIKDQISEEDYLRARYVIGEEKRVLDVCEALGKGDYETVGARMYETHWGMSKDYEVSCEELDFLATVAQECGVTGSRIMGGGFGGCTINLVKSELYDAFIEKAKTAFAQKYGHEPIVIPVVISDGARKLA
;
A
#
# COMPACT_ATOMS: atom_id res chain seq x y z
N MET A 1 -16.68 5.16 -13.49
CA MET A 1 -16.92 4.87 -12.06
C MET A 1 -17.84 5.91 -11.42
N LYS A 2 -17.46 7.20 -11.34
CA LYS A 2 -18.23 8.29 -10.70
C LYS A 2 -19.72 8.30 -11.08
N GLN A 3 -20.07 8.20 -12.38
CA GLN A 3 -21.45 8.19 -12.84
C GLN A 3 -22.27 7.01 -12.27
N LYS A 4 -21.72 5.79 -12.24
CA LYS A 4 -22.40 4.62 -11.68
C LYS A 4 -22.65 4.75 -10.17
N ILE A 5 -21.71 5.38 -9.45
CA ILE A 5 -21.87 5.70 -8.02
C ILE A 5 -23.04 6.67 -7.84
N ALA A 6 -23.07 7.77 -8.61
CA ALA A 6 -24.14 8.76 -8.56
C ALA A 6 -25.54 8.17 -8.84
N GLU A 7 -25.66 7.35 -9.89
CA GLU A 7 -26.91 6.68 -10.24
C GLU A 7 -27.39 5.74 -9.13
N LYS A 8 -26.49 4.97 -8.52
CA LYS A 8 -26.82 4.09 -7.40
C LYS A 8 -27.17 4.88 -6.14
N PHE A 9 -26.42 5.95 -5.84
CA PHE A 9 -26.67 6.83 -4.70
C PHE A 9 -28.05 7.48 -4.80
N GLN A 10 -28.38 8.05 -5.96
CA GLN A 10 -29.70 8.62 -6.24
C GLN A 10 -30.82 7.57 -6.10
N THR A 11 -30.58 6.34 -6.55
CA THR A 11 -31.56 5.24 -6.46
C THR A 11 -31.83 4.84 -5.01
N LEU A 12 -30.79 4.77 -4.16
CA LEU A 12 -30.92 4.32 -2.77
C LEU A 12 -31.40 5.42 -1.82
N PHE A 13 -30.90 6.64 -2.01
CA PHE A 13 -31.07 7.70 -1.02
C PHE A 13 -31.90 8.89 -1.52
N HIS A 14 -32.27 8.92 -2.80
CA HIS A 14 -33.13 9.95 -3.43
C HIS A 14 -32.59 11.39 -3.27
N THR A 15 -31.26 11.54 -3.22
CA THR A 15 -30.56 12.82 -3.07
C THR A 15 -29.19 12.73 -3.75
N GLU A 16 -28.47 13.84 -3.77
CA GLU A 16 -27.09 13.91 -4.25
C GLU A 16 -26.14 14.24 -3.08
N GLY A 17 -24.95 13.67 -3.12
CA GLY A 17 -23.88 13.88 -2.15
C GLY A 17 -22.67 14.60 -2.72
N GLU A 18 -21.61 14.64 -1.95
CA GLU A 18 -20.32 15.16 -2.36
C GLU A 18 -19.37 14.00 -2.66
N PHE A 19 -18.50 14.19 -3.65
CA PHE A 19 -17.57 13.15 -4.08
C PHE A 19 -16.20 13.35 -3.46
N PHE A 20 -15.66 12.25 -2.93
CA PHE A 20 -14.31 12.17 -2.40
C PHE A 20 -13.59 10.97 -3.00
N ALA A 21 -12.26 11.07 -3.08
CA ALA A 21 -11.44 9.99 -3.60
C ALA A 21 -10.12 9.92 -2.85
N SER A 22 -9.56 8.73 -2.80
CA SER A 22 -8.17 8.50 -2.42
C SER A 22 -7.56 7.42 -3.29
N ALA A 23 -6.25 7.44 -3.43
CA ALA A 23 -5.49 6.57 -4.28
C ALA A 23 -5.00 5.33 -3.55
N GLY A 24 -4.87 4.22 -4.28
CA GLY A 24 -3.94 3.16 -3.94
C GLY A 24 -2.50 3.63 -4.15
N ARG A 25 -1.53 2.76 -3.88
CA ARG A 25 -0.12 3.12 -4.00
C ARG A 25 0.71 2.04 -4.68
N ILE A 26 1.79 2.46 -5.29
CA ILE A 26 2.98 1.63 -5.45
C ILE A 26 3.99 1.98 -4.35
N ASN A 27 4.95 1.09 -4.12
CA ASN A 27 6.16 1.44 -3.40
C ASN A 27 7.34 1.07 -4.30
N LEU A 28 8.23 2.01 -4.64
CA LEU A 28 9.32 1.72 -5.56
C LEU A 28 10.39 0.87 -4.89
N ILE A 29 10.65 1.10 -3.60
CA ILE A 29 11.59 0.36 -2.75
C ILE A 29 11.32 0.64 -1.26
N GLY A 30 11.80 -0.21 -0.34
CA GLY A 30 11.56 -0.05 1.11
C GLY A 30 10.36 -0.85 1.59
N GLU A 31 10.30 -2.15 1.25
CA GLU A 31 9.26 -3.03 1.78
C GLU A 31 9.61 -3.56 3.16
N HIS A 32 8.62 -3.62 4.05
CA HIS A 32 8.74 -4.08 5.44
C HIS A 32 9.69 -3.24 6.31
N THR A 33 10.00 -2.01 5.90
CA THR A 33 10.84 -1.09 6.67
C THR A 33 10.03 -0.11 7.53
N ASP A 34 8.77 0.17 7.18
CA ASP A 34 7.94 1.16 7.84
C ASP A 34 7.66 0.85 9.31
N TYR A 35 7.27 -0.36 9.66
CA TYR A 35 7.08 -0.78 11.05
C TYR A 35 8.40 -1.05 11.80
N ASN A 36 9.54 -0.95 11.10
CA ASN A 36 10.89 -0.94 11.66
C ASN A 36 11.46 0.48 11.86
N GLY A 37 10.63 1.51 11.75
CA GLY A 37 11.04 2.91 11.83
C GLY A 37 11.91 3.36 10.67
N GLY A 38 11.89 2.62 9.57
CA GLY A 38 12.77 2.79 8.43
C GLY A 38 12.28 3.78 7.37
N PHE A 39 12.95 3.79 6.23
CA PHE A 39 12.54 4.56 5.06
C PHE A 39 11.67 3.76 4.13
N VAL A 40 10.66 4.41 3.54
CA VAL A 40 9.85 3.89 2.43
C VAL A 40 9.84 4.89 1.28
N PHE A 41 9.54 4.42 0.07
CA PHE A 41 9.57 5.27 -1.12
C PHE A 41 8.34 5.06 -2.02
N PRO A 42 7.11 5.30 -1.47
CA PRO A 42 5.88 5.10 -2.21
C PRO A 42 5.51 6.26 -3.13
N GLY A 43 4.54 5.99 -4.01
CA GLY A 43 3.81 6.97 -4.78
C GLY A 43 2.34 6.58 -4.90
N ALA A 44 1.43 7.53 -4.77
CA ALA A 44 0.02 7.32 -5.04
C ALA A 44 -0.20 7.08 -6.55
N ILE A 45 -1.15 6.24 -6.91
CA ILE A 45 -1.43 5.88 -8.30
C ILE A 45 -2.83 6.31 -8.75
N ASP A 46 -3.07 6.26 -10.06
CA ASP A 46 -4.35 6.61 -10.67
C ASP A 46 -5.51 5.63 -10.36
N LYS A 47 -5.20 4.51 -9.71
CA LYS A 47 -6.18 3.55 -9.19
C LYS A 47 -6.51 3.89 -7.73
N GLY A 48 -7.79 3.82 -7.37
CA GLY A 48 -8.19 4.20 -6.01
C GLY A 48 -9.63 3.89 -5.68
N MET A 49 -10.12 4.58 -4.65
CA MET A 49 -11.51 4.54 -4.21
C MET A 49 -12.17 5.88 -4.49
N ILE A 50 -13.43 5.85 -4.91
CA ILE A 50 -14.32 7.02 -5.03
C ILE A 50 -15.55 6.74 -4.19
N ALA A 51 -15.97 7.71 -3.40
CA ALA A 51 -17.20 7.66 -2.61
C ALA A 51 -18.03 8.92 -2.85
N GLU A 52 -19.34 8.75 -3.00
CA GLU A 52 -20.33 9.80 -2.85
C GLU A 52 -20.89 9.74 -1.42
N ILE A 53 -20.90 10.86 -0.72
CA ILE A 53 -21.25 10.92 0.71
C ILE A 53 -22.21 12.08 0.95
N LYS A 54 -23.27 11.83 1.75
CA LYS A 54 -24.24 12.83 2.20
C LYS A 54 -24.56 12.62 3.67
N LEU A 55 -24.54 13.70 4.45
CA LEU A 55 -25.03 13.66 5.83
C LEU A 55 -26.54 13.38 5.84
N ASN A 56 -26.97 12.44 6.66
CA ASN A 56 -28.37 11.97 6.67
C ASN A 56 -29.17 12.44 7.91
N GLY A 57 -28.55 13.21 8.79
CA GLY A 57 -29.21 13.79 9.98
C GLY A 57 -29.52 12.78 11.09
N THR A 58 -28.97 11.57 11.03
CA THR A 58 -29.14 10.51 12.04
C THR A 58 -27.83 10.22 12.77
N ASP A 59 -27.76 9.16 13.57
CA ASP A 59 -26.53 8.61 14.13
C ASP A 59 -26.11 7.28 13.45
N THR A 60 -26.69 6.99 12.28
CA THR A 60 -26.49 5.74 11.54
C THR A 60 -25.76 5.97 10.22
N VAL A 61 -24.78 5.14 9.93
CA VAL A 61 -24.10 5.08 8.64
C VAL A 61 -24.77 4.04 7.78
N ARG A 62 -25.16 4.44 6.53
CA ARG A 62 -25.71 3.55 5.52
C ARG A 62 -24.76 3.53 4.34
N ALA A 63 -24.15 2.39 4.08
CA ALA A 63 -23.07 2.25 3.10
C ALA A 63 -23.41 1.17 2.06
N PHE A 64 -23.10 1.45 0.80
CA PHE A 64 -23.24 0.49 -0.30
C PHE A 64 -21.92 0.37 -1.05
N ALA A 65 -21.37 -0.84 -1.07
CA ALA A 65 -20.17 -1.18 -1.84
C ALA A 65 -20.59 -1.62 -3.25
N LEU A 66 -20.44 -0.74 -4.24
CA LEU A 66 -20.96 -0.95 -5.60
C LEU A 66 -20.31 -2.13 -6.31
N ASP A 67 -19.02 -2.35 -6.10
CA ASP A 67 -18.27 -3.44 -6.76
C ASP A 67 -18.63 -4.82 -6.20
N LEU A 68 -19.15 -4.88 -4.96
CA LEU A 68 -19.55 -6.11 -4.30
C LEU A 68 -21.05 -6.33 -4.33
N ASP A 69 -21.82 -5.30 -4.75
CA ASP A 69 -23.30 -5.25 -4.66
C ASP A 69 -23.80 -5.55 -3.24
N GLU A 70 -23.10 -5.01 -2.23
CA GLU A 70 -23.40 -5.24 -0.82
C GLU A 70 -23.80 -3.95 -0.10
N TYR A 71 -24.83 -4.06 0.76
CA TYR A 71 -25.28 -2.99 1.65
C TYR A 71 -24.91 -3.33 3.10
N CYS A 72 -24.51 -2.31 3.86
CA CYS A 72 -24.27 -2.40 5.29
C CYS A 72 -24.82 -1.15 5.99
N GLU A 73 -25.36 -1.35 7.18
CA GLU A 73 -25.80 -0.28 8.06
C GLU A 73 -25.26 -0.53 9.47
N PHE A 74 -24.77 0.53 10.13
CA PHE A 74 -24.31 0.46 11.52
C PHE A 74 -24.49 1.79 12.23
N GLY A 75 -24.71 1.74 13.54
CA GLY A 75 -24.82 2.92 14.40
C GLY A 75 -23.45 3.42 14.83
N LEU A 76 -23.26 4.74 14.89
CA LEU A 76 -22.02 5.38 15.36
C LEU A 76 -21.70 5.12 16.84
N LYS A 77 -22.66 4.61 17.63
CA LYS A 77 -22.50 4.26 19.04
C LYS A 77 -22.34 2.76 19.28
N GLU A 78 -22.45 1.93 18.23
CA GLU A 78 -22.26 0.49 18.35
C GLU A 78 -20.82 0.16 18.74
N GLU A 79 -20.65 -0.85 19.60
CA GLU A 79 -19.33 -1.29 20.08
C GLU A 79 -18.71 -2.30 19.13
N ASP A 80 -19.54 -3.16 18.55
CA ASP A 80 -19.12 -4.24 17.66
C ASP A 80 -19.05 -3.78 16.21
N ALA A 81 -17.94 -4.11 15.54
CA ALA A 81 -17.77 -3.82 14.13
C ALA A 81 -18.67 -4.71 13.25
N PRO A 82 -19.14 -4.21 12.09
CA PRO A 82 -19.90 -5.00 11.13
C PRO A 82 -19.22 -6.31 10.73
N SER A 83 -20.01 -7.30 10.33
CA SER A 83 -19.49 -8.60 9.87
C SER A 83 -18.81 -8.51 8.51
N GLN A 84 -19.27 -7.62 7.64
CA GLN A 84 -18.69 -7.38 6.32
C GLN A 84 -17.28 -6.78 6.47
N SER A 85 -16.29 -7.41 5.84
CA SER A 85 -14.89 -7.00 5.97
C SER A 85 -14.66 -5.56 5.52
N TRP A 86 -15.24 -5.15 4.40
CA TRP A 86 -15.11 -3.80 3.88
C TRP A 86 -15.73 -2.73 4.79
N ALA A 87 -16.85 -3.05 5.45
CA ALA A 87 -17.54 -2.11 6.33
C ALA A 87 -16.77 -1.83 7.63
N ARG A 88 -15.89 -2.77 8.05
CA ARG A 88 -15.01 -2.59 9.22
C ARG A 88 -14.04 -1.43 9.04
N TYR A 89 -13.59 -1.15 7.81
CA TYR A 89 -12.73 -0.02 7.53
C TYR A 89 -13.45 1.31 7.74
N ILE A 90 -14.69 1.43 7.23
CA ILE A 90 -15.50 2.65 7.43
C ILE A 90 -15.87 2.82 8.90
N PHE A 91 -16.30 1.75 9.56
CA PHE A 91 -16.60 1.73 10.99
C PHE A 91 -15.37 2.15 11.81
N GLY A 92 -14.21 1.56 11.55
CA GLY A 92 -12.96 1.84 12.23
C GLY A 92 -12.55 3.31 12.09
N VAL A 93 -12.63 3.88 10.89
CA VAL A 93 -12.37 5.31 10.65
C VAL A 93 -13.30 6.18 11.50
N CYS A 94 -14.61 5.90 11.52
CA CYS A 94 -15.56 6.62 12.38
C CYS A 94 -15.17 6.54 13.85
N ARG A 95 -14.86 5.35 14.34
CA ARG A 95 -14.46 5.11 15.75
C ARG A 95 -13.14 5.79 16.11
N GLU A 96 -12.15 5.75 15.22
CA GLU A 96 -10.85 6.38 15.45
C GLU A 96 -10.94 7.92 15.44
N ILE A 97 -11.80 8.51 14.61
CA ILE A 97 -12.13 9.95 14.66
C ILE A 97 -12.78 10.30 16.01
N GLN A 98 -13.77 9.52 16.46
CA GLN A 98 -14.45 9.75 17.73
C GLN A 98 -13.52 9.63 18.94
N LYS A 99 -12.61 8.65 18.96
CA LYS A 99 -11.59 8.48 20.01
C LYS A 99 -10.65 9.68 20.13
N ARG A 100 -10.44 10.40 19.02
CA ARG A 100 -9.65 11.65 18.97
C ARG A 100 -10.45 12.89 19.27
N GLY A 101 -11.71 12.74 19.72
CA GLY A 101 -12.60 13.83 20.08
C GLY A 101 -13.35 14.45 18.90
N GLY A 102 -13.24 13.89 17.70
CA GLY A 102 -14.02 14.32 16.54
C GLY A 102 -15.50 14.00 16.71
N VAL A 103 -16.35 14.99 16.46
CA VAL A 103 -17.81 14.84 16.52
C VAL A 103 -18.35 14.64 15.13
N ILE A 104 -18.87 13.46 14.86
CA ILE A 104 -19.48 13.08 13.57
C ILE A 104 -20.92 12.63 13.78
N ALA A 105 -21.71 12.72 12.72
CA ALA A 105 -23.09 12.23 12.64
C ALA A 105 -23.20 11.20 11.51
N GLY A 106 -24.37 10.56 11.40
CA GLY A 106 -24.64 9.57 10.36
C GLY A 106 -24.61 10.14 8.96
N PHE A 107 -24.26 9.29 8.04
CA PHE A 107 -24.18 9.61 6.61
C PHE A 107 -24.58 8.44 5.74
N ASP A 108 -24.95 8.76 4.52
CA ASP A 108 -25.21 7.81 3.44
C ASP A 108 -24.03 7.81 2.50
N THR A 109 -23.64 6.66 2.00
CA THR A 109 -22.56 6.55 1.02
C THR A 109 -22.74 5.41 0.03
N VAL A 110 -22.32 5.66 -1.20
CA VAL A 110 -22.03 4.65 -2.22
C VAL A 110 -20.60 4.84 -2.65
N PHE A 111 -19.85 3.77 -2.67
CA PHE A 111 -18.44 3.81 -3.09
C PHE A 111 -18.07 2.65 -4.02
N ALA A 112 -17.03 2.84 -4.78
CA ALA A 112 -16.42 1.85 -5.66
C ALA A 112 -14.92 2.11 -5.80
N GLY A 113 -14.17 1.07 -6.18
CA GLY A 113 -12.73 1.18 -6.46
C GLY A 113 -12.32 0.44 -7.73
N ASP A 114 -11.19 0.85 -8.28
CA ASP A 114 -10.52 0.17 -9.39
C ASP A 114 -9.13 -0.37 -9.01
N VAL A 115 -8.84 -0.39 -7.71
CA VAL A 115 -7.69 -1.10 -7.16
C VAL A 115 -8.00 -2.60 -7.14
N PRO A 116 -7.32 -3.43 -7.93
CA PRO A 116 -7.56 -4.86 -7.91
C PRO A 116 -7.32 -5.45 -6.52
N LEU A 117 -8.29 -6.20 -6.02
CA LEU A 117 -8.21 -6.84 -4.70
C LEU A 117 -7.06 -7.86 -4.65
N GLY A 118 -6.27 -7.83 -3.59
CA GLY A 118 -5.14 -8.74 -3.40
C GLY A 118 -3.94 -8.47 -4.31
N ALA A 119 -3.91 -7.36 -5.04
CA ALA A 119 -2.80 -7.01 -5.93
C ALA A 119 -1.64 -6.28 -5.24
N GLY A 120 -1.70 -6.09 -3.93
CA GLY A 120 -0.65 -5.39 -3.17
C GLY A 120 -0.62 -3.86 -3.37
N MET A 121 -1.68 -3.28 -3.92
CA MET A 121 -1.80 -1.83 -4.19
C MET A 121 -2.58 -1.05 -3.13
N SER A 122 -2.82 -1.63 -1.96
CA SER A 122 -3.41 -1.00 -0.77
C SER A 122 -4.83 -0.44 -0.97
N SER A 123 -5.75 -1.31 -1.42
CA SER A 123 -7.18 -0.96 -1.51
C SER A 123 -7.79 -0.59 -0.16
N SER A 124 -7.34 -1.19 0.94
CA SER A 124 -7.76 -0.86 2.31
C SER A 124 -7.39 0.57 2.68
N ALA A 125 -6.11 0.95 2.51
CA ALA A 125 -5.65 2.31 2.81
C ALA A 125 -6.34 3.36 1.92
N ALA A 126 -6.62 3.05 0.64
CA ALA A 126 -7.40 3.93 -0.22
C ALA A 126 -8.83 4.13 0.30
N LEU A 127 -9.49 3.04 0.78
CA LEU A 127 -10.83 3.12 1.36
C LEU A 127 -10.83 3.95 2.65
N GLU A 128 -9.95 3.62 3.59
CA GLU A 128 -9.80 4.33 4.86
C GLU A 128 -9.52 5.83 4.67
N SER A 129 -8.56 6.14 3.80
CA SER A 129 -8.16 7.53 3.52
C SER A 129 -9.26 8.31 2.82
N THR A 130 -10.07 7.67 1.95
CA THR A 130 -11.25 8.31 1.33
C THR A 130 -12.23 8.75 2.40
N PHE A 131 -12.58 7.86 3.35
CA PHE A 131 -13.54 8.19 4.40
C PHE A 131 -12.96 9.12 5.48
N ALA A 132 -11.69 8.92 5.89
CA ALA A 132 -11.05 9.81 6.85
C ALA A 132 -10.97 11.25 6.33
N TYR A 133 -10.56 11.43 5.07
CA TYR A 133 -10.52 12.74 4.43
C TYR A 133 -11.93 13.33 4.27
N ALA A 134 -12.89 12.56 3.76
CA ALA A 134 -14.25 13.02 3.55
C ALA A 134 -14.92 13.49 4.85
N LEU A 135 -14.81 12.69 5.92
CA LEU A 135 -15.41 13.04 7.22
C LEU A 135 -14.72 14.27 7.83
N ASN A 136 -13.40 14.41 7.67
CA ASN A 136 -12.68 15.62 8.08
C ASN A 136 -13.22 16.86 7.40
N GLU A 137 -13.46 16.82 6.09
CA GLU A 137 -14.02 17.95 5.32
C GLU A 137 -15.48 18.21 5.68
N LEU A 138 -16.33 17.18 5.67
CA LEU A 138 -17.78 17.32 5.86
C LEU A 138 -18.15 17.84 7.27
N PHE A 139 -17.37 17.47 8.28
CA PHE A 139 -17.60 17.88 9.67
C PHE A 139 -16.67 19.01 10.13
N ASN A 140 -15.79 19.53 9.25
CA ASN A 140 -14.83 20.59 9.55
C ASN A 140 -13.99 20.28 10.81
N LEU A 141 -13.45 19.04 10.89
CA LEU A 141 -12.77 18.58 12.10
C LEU A 141 -11.38 19.18 12.30
N GLY A 142 -10.76 19.70 11.23
CA GLY A 142 -9.43 20.30 11.29
C GLY A 142 -8.31 19.31 11.58
N ILE A 143 -8.51 18.02 11.27
CA ILE A 143 -7.52 16.96 11.45
C ILE A 143 -6.44 17.12 10.38
N ASP A 144 -5.19 17.17 10.79
CA ASP A 144 -4.07 17.24 9.85
C ASP A 144 -3.84 15.94 9.08
N LYS A 145 -3.10 16.02 7.97
CA LYS A 145 -2.88 14.88 7.07
C LYS A 145 -2.17 13.69 7.73
N PHE A 146 -1.22 13.93 8.63
CA PHE A 146 -0.54 12.84 9.34
C PHE A 146 -1.51 12.11 10.27
N GLU A 147 -2.37 12.86 10.95
CA GLU A 147 -3.37 12.27 11.82
C GLU A 147 -4.44 11.51 11.03
N LEU A 148 -4.80 11.98 9.81
CA LEU A 148 -5.66 11.20 8.90
C LEU A 148 -5.01 9.86 8.51
N ALA A 149 -3.72 9.86 8.20
CA ALA A 149 -2.99 8.61 7.92
C ALA A 149 -2.96 7.68 9.16
N ARG A 150 -2.75 8.22 10.37
CA ARG A 150 -2.78 7.46 11.62
C ARG A 150 -4.17 6.90 11.96
N ILE A 151 -5.24 7.60 11.59
CA ILE A 151 -6.61 7.08 11.72
C ILE A 151 -6.78 5.83 10.89
N GLY A 152 -6.33 5.81 9.63
CA GLY A 152 -6.34 4.62 8.78
C GLY A 152 -5.51 3.48 9.39
N GLN A 153 -4.26 3.73 9.76
CA GLN A 153 -3.39 2.73 10.41
C GLN A 153 -4.02 2.15 11.69
N SER A 154 -4.60 3.01 12.53
CA SER A 154 -5.27 2.57 13.77
C SER A 154 -6.52 1.74 13.47
N THR A 155 -7.20 2.02 12.35
CA THR A 155 -8.32 1.23 11.86
C THR A 155 -7.89 -0.19 11.51
N GLU A 156 -6.81 -0.35 10.74
CA GLU A 156 -6.23 -1.67 10.44
C GLU A 156 -5.86 -2.44 11.71
N HIS A 157 -5.20 -1.78 12.66
CA HIS A 157 -4.74 -2.39 13.90
C HIS A 157 -5.87 -2.84 14.82
N ASN A 158 -6.90 -2.01 14.96
CA ASN A 158 -7.92 -2.18 16.01
C ASN A 158 -9.17 -2.91 15.53
N TYR A 159 -9.48 -2.86 14.22
CA TYR A 159 -10.73 -3.37 13.67
C TYR A 159 -10.53 -4.42 12.56
N CYS A 160 -9.36 -4.45 11.92
CA CYS A 160 -9.08 -5.38 10.83
C CYS A 160 -8.02 -6.44 11.19
N GLY A 161 -7.31 -6.28 12.33
CA GLY A 161 -6.35 -7.27 12.83
C GLY A 161 -5.01 -7.32 12.09
N VAL A 162 -4.70 -6.33 11.27
CA VAL A 162 -3.43 -6.21 10.53
C VAL A 162 -2.53 -5.20 11.23
N LYS A 163 -1.34 -5.62 11.65
CA LYS A 163 -0.34 -4.75 12.31
C LYS A 163 0.59 -4.09 11.28
N CYS A 164 -0.01 -3.41 10.30
CA CYS A 164 0.72 -2.70 9.25
C CYS A 164 1.57 -1.53 9.78
N GLY A 165 2.55 -1.08 8.98
CA GLY A 165 3.20 0.20 9.15
C GLY A 165 2.32 1.36 8.66
N ILE A 166 2.90 2.55 8.48
CA ILE A 166 2.16 3.77 8.10
C ILE A 166 2.20 4.06 6.59
N MET A 167 3.05 3.36 5.84
CA MET A 167 3.38 3.66 4.44
C MET A 167 2.15 3.82 3.55
N ASP A 168 1.23 2.88 3.65
CA ASP A 168 0.09 2.77 2.74
C ASP A 168 -0.88 3.95 2.92
N GLN A 169 -1.25 4.23 4.15
CA GLN A 169 -2.13 5.35 4.49
C GLN A 169 -1.43 6.69 4.23
N PHE A 170 -0.12 6.77 4.51
CA PHE A 170 0.66 7.97 4.19
C PHE A 170 0.63 8.25 2.69
N ALA A 171 0.90 7.25 1.85
CA ALA A 171 0.89 7.41 0.40
C ALA A 171 -0.50 7.80 -0.12
N SER A 172 -1.56 7.17 0.41
CA SER A 172 -2.94 7.47 0.03
C SER A 172 -3.38 8.89 0.40
N VAL A 173 -2.86 9.45 1.50
CA VAL A 173 -3.22 10.81 1.96
C VAL A 173 -2.33 11.89 1.34
N PHE A 174 -1.02 11.66 1.25
CA PHE A 174 -0.03 12.67 0.84
C PHE A 174 0.32 12.62 -0.64
N GLY A 175 -0.15 11.64 -1.39
CA GLY A 175 0.17 11.47 -2.81
C GLY A 175 0.10 12.77 -3.60
N LYS A 176 1.05 12.94 -4.51
CA LYS A 176 1.17 14.09 -5.41
C LYS A 176 1.54 13.60 -6.81
N ALA A 177 0.74 13.99 -7.79
CA ALA A 177 0.97 13.62 -9.19
C ALA A 177 2.42 13.88 -9.61
N GLY A 178 3.01 12.90 -10.30
CA GLY A 178 4.39 12.97 -10.80
C GLY A 178 5.49 12.95 -9.72
N ASN A 179 5.17 12.55 -8.48
CA ASN A 179 6.16 12.50 -7.40
C ASN A 179 6.07 11.20 -6.60
N LEU A 180 7.21 10.58 -6.32
CA LEU A 180 7.36 9.64 -5.22
C LEU A 180 7.67 10.39 -3.93
N MET A 181 7.54 9.70 -2.80
CA MET A 181 7.74 10.30 -1.47
C MET A 181 8.68 9.42 -0.65
N ARG A 182 9.86 9.96 -0.26
CA ARG A 182 10.65 9.30 0.77
C ARG A 182 10.12 9.71 2.13
N LEU A 183 9.58 8.77 2.88
CA LEU A 183 9.15 8.96 4.25
C LEU A 183 10.15 8.29 5.20
N ASP A 184 10.59 9.01 6.21
CA ASP A 184 11.24 8.47 7.40
C ASP A 184 10.14 8.09 8.41
N CYS A 185 9.88 6.78 8.57
CA CYS A 185 8.78 6.31 9.43
C CYS A 185 9.04 6.48 10.93
N ARG A 186 10.26 6.88 11.34
CA ARG A 186 10.61 7.18 12.73
C ARG A 186 10.35 8.65 13.08
N SER A 187 10.85 9.57 12.25
CA SER A 187 10.66 11.02 12.48
C SER A 187 9.39 11.57 11.86
N MET A 188 8.78 10.84 10.94
CA MET A 188 7.66 11.27 10.10
C MET A 188 7.99 12.45 9.17
N GLU A 189 9.28 12.73 8.96
CA GLU A 189 9.74 13.68 7.95
C GLU A 189 9.69 13.04 6.57
N PHE A 190 9.30 13.81 5.56
CA PHE A 190 9.22 13.29 4.20
C PHE A 190 9.65 14.33 3.16
N GLU A 191 10.01 13.83 1.98
CA GLU A 191 10.46 14.61 0.85
C GLU A 191 9.84 14.08 -0.45
N TYR A 192 9.39 14.99 -1.32
CA TYR A 192 8.92 14.63 -2.66
C TYR A 192 10.07 14.53 -3.64
N PHE A 193 10.07 13.48 -4.43
CA PHE A 193 11.01 13.23 -5.53
C PHE A 193 10.24 13.23 -6.85
N PRO A 194 10.52 14.16 -7.79
CA PRO A 194 9.97 14.09 -9.13
C PRO A 194 10.26 12.73 -9.77
N PHE A 195 9.23 12.10 -10.34
CA PHE A 195 9.34 10.78 -10.92
C PHE A 195 8.61 10.74 -12.25
N ASP A 196 9.39 10.78 -13.32
CA ASP A 196 8.95 10.65 -14.70
C ASP A 196 9.93 9.71 -15.45
N PRO A 197 9.74 8.38 -15.29
CA PRO A 197 10.63 7.42 -15.93
C PRO A 197 10.60 7.50 -17.45
N GLU A 198 9.50 7.93 -18.07
CA GLU A 198 9.36 8.03 -19.52
C GLU A 198 10.34 9.08 -20.10
N GLN A 199 10.60 10.15 -19.38
CA GLN A 199 11.59 11.16 -19.77
C GLN A 199 13.00 10.57 -19.92
N TYR A 200 13.28 9.48 -19.19
CA TYR A 200 14.56 8.76 -19.22
C TYR A 200 14.52 7.48 -20.06
N GLY A 201 13.45 7.27 -20.83
CA GLY A 201 13.30 6.10 -21.69
C GLY A 201 12.87 4.82 -20.96
N TYR A 202 12.21 4.92 -19.82
CA TYR A 202 11.69 3.79 -19.03
C TYR A 202 10.18 3.87 -18.85
N LYS A 203 9.57 2.73 -18.59
CA LYS A 203 8.17 2.60 -18.15
C LYS A 203 8.10 1.80 -16.87
N LEU A 204 7.13 2.15 -16.02
CA LEU A 204 6.82 1.40 -14.81
C LEU A 204 5.52 0.62 -15.03
N VAL A 205 5.55 -0.68 -14.74
CA VAL A 205 4.40 -1.57 -14.93
C VAL A 205 4.33 -2.61 -13.83
N LEU A 206 3.10 -2.93 -13.39
CA LEU A 206 2.84 -4.04 -12.50
C LEU A 206 2.39 -5.26 -13.30
N LEU A 207 2.85 -6.43 -12.89
CA LEU A 207 2.33 -7.72 -13.33
C LEU A 207 1.70 -8.40 -12.12
N ASN A 208 0.36 -8.48 -12.11
CA ASN A 208 -0.37 -9.16 -11.06
C ASN A 208 -0.42 -10.66 -11.34
N SER A 209 0.16 -11.44 -10.45
CA SER A 209 0.18 -12.91 -10.52
C SER A 209 -1.20 -13.54 -10.35
N CYS A 210 -2.21 -12.78 -9.88
CA CYS A 210 -3.53 -13.24 -9.49
C CYS A 210 -3.52 -14.26 -8.32
N VAL A 211 -2.38 -14.48 -7.69
CA VAL A 211 -2.31 -15.21 -6.43
C VAL A 211 -2.91 -14.32 -5.34
N LYS A 212 -4.03 -14.79 -4.81
CA LYS A 212 -4.71 -14.08 -3.71
C LYS A 212 -3.94 -14.33 -2.43
N HIS A 213 -3.71 -13.27 -1.69
CA HIS A 213 -3.18 -13.38 -0.36
C HIS A 213 -4.08 -12.62 0.62
N GLU A 214 -4.25 -13.19 1.79
CA GLU A 214 -4.94 -12.55 2.90
C GLU A 214 -3.88 -12.14 3.94
N LEU A 215 -3.80 -10.85 4.27
CA LEU A 215 -2.88 -10.37 5.32
C LEU A 215 -3.38 -10.73 6.72
N VAL A 216 -4.71 -10.82 6.88
CA VAL A 216 -5.34 -11.18 8.16
C VAL A 216 -5.03 -12.63 8.51
N GLY A 217 -4.40 -12.85 9.67
CA GLY A 217 -3.99 -14.19 10.11
C GLY A 217 -2.82 -14.78 9.32
N SER A 218 -2.18 -13.99 8.47
CA SER A 218 -1.04 -14.40 7.65
C SER A 218 0.28 -14.33 8.42
N PRO A 219 1.37 -14.91 7.85
CA PRO A 219 2.74 -14.74 8.34
C PRO A 219 3.25 -13.29 8.38
N TYR A 220 2.49 -12.30 7.90
CA TYR A 220 2.89 -10.89 7.93
C TYR A 220 3.19 -10.40 9.35
N ASN A 221 2.29 -10.68 10.32
CA ASN A 221 2.50 -10.28 11.71
C ASN A 221 3.71 -10.99 12.32
N ASP A 222 4.04 -12.22 11.88
CA ASP A 222 5.23 -12.95 12.34
C ASP A 222 6.52 -12.27 11.87
N ARG A 223 6.53 -11.66 10.67
CA ARG A 223 7.68 -10.90 10.16
C ARG A 223 7.97 -9.70 11.04
N ARG A 224 6.93 -8.97 11.42
CA ARG A 224 7.05 -7.85 12.35
C ARG A 224 7.55 -8.31 13.73
N ALA A 225 6.96 -9.35 14.29
CA ALA A 225 7.39 -9.90 15.59
C ALA A 225 8.86 -10.37 15.57
N SER A 226 9.33 -10.95 14.46
CA SER A 226 10.73 -11.31 14.25
C SER A 226 11.67 -10.11 14.35
N CYS A 227 11.33 -9.02 13.66
CA CYS A 227 12.10 -7.77 13.73
C CYS A 227 12.12 -7.16 15.14
N GLU A 228 10.98 -7.15 15.83
CA GLU A 228 10.84 -6.65 17.20
C GLU A 228 11.71 -7.45 18.19
N ARG A 229 11.78 -8.79 18.04
CA ARG A 229 12.68 -9.63 18.86
C ARG A 229 14.15 -9.27 18.66
N VAL A 230 14.60 -9.10 17.41
CA VAL A 230 15.99 -8.73 17.12
C VAL A 230 16.32 -7.33 17.63
N ALA A 231 15.42 -6.36 17.41
CA ALA A 231 15.59 -5.00 17.93
C ALA A 231 15.75 -5.00 19.46
N ALA A 232 14.94 -5.80 20.17
CA ALA A 232 15.04 -5.95 21.64
C ALA A 232 16.39 -6.52 22.08
N VAL A 233 16.94 -7.53 21.40
CA VAL A 233 18.28 -8.07 21.68
C VAL A 233 19.37 -7.04 21.44
N LEU A 234 19.21 -6.18 20.43
CA LEU A 234 20.10 -5.05 20.14
C LEU A 234 19.92 -3.87 21.12
N GLY A 235 18.93 -3.90 22.01
CA GLY A 235 18.58 -2.80 22.90
C GLY A 235 18.04 -1.57 22.17
N GLN A 236 17.39 -1.77 21.02
CA GLN A 236 16.83 -0.72 20.17
C GLN A 236 15.29 -0.84 20.11
N GLU A 237 14.63 0.29 19.84
CA GLU A 237 13.18 0.30 19.63
C GLU A 237 12.80 -0.31 18.28
N PHE A 238 13.61 -0.05 17.24
CA PHE A 238 13.43 -0.51 15.87
C PHE A 238 14.73 -1.01 15.28
N LEU A 239 14.68 -1.77 14.19
CA LEU A 239 15.88 -2.16 13.42
C LEU A 239 16.50 -0.97 12.68
N ARG A 240 15.81 0.15 12.53
CA ARG A 240 16.34 1.37 11.95
C ARG A 240 17.58 1.86 12.70
N GLY A 241 18.67 1.96 11.99
CA GLY A 241 19.97 2.36 12.54
C GLY A 241 20.79 1.20 13.08
N ALA A 242 20.29 -0.01 13.11
CA ALA A 242 21.11 -1.21 13.32
C ALA A 242 22.09 -1.38 12.14
N THR A 243 23.30 -1.87 12.44
CA THR A 243 24.29 -2.18 11.40
C THR A 243 24.46 -3.67 11.23
N MET A 244 25.03 -4.07 10.09
CA MET A 244 25.36 -5.49 9.84
C MET A 244 26.35 -6.03 10.87
N ASP A 245 27.32 -5.21 11.31
CA ASP A 245 28.30 -5.61 12.33
C ASP A 245 27.62 -5.87 13.69
N GLN A 246 26.62 -5.05 14.07
CA GLN A 246 25.84 -5.26 15.29
C GLN A 246 24.99 -6.52 15.19
N LEU A 247 24.38 -6.78 14.03
CA LEU A 247 23.59 -8.00 13.80
C LEU A 247 24.48 -9.25 13.87
N GLU A 248 25.65 -9.22 13.25
CA GLU A 248 26.62 -10.33 13.29
C GLU A 248 27.09 -10.63 14.72
N ALA A 249 27.30 -9.58 15.53
CA ALA A 249 27.74 -9.72 16.93
C ALA A 249 26.71 -10.44 17.84
N ILE A 250 25.43 -10.45 17.46
CA ILE A 250 24.36 -11.12 18.23
C ILE A 250 23.86 -12.41 17.58
N LYS A 251 24.47 -12.87 16.49
CA LYS A 251 24.01 -13.99 15.67
C LYS A 251 23.75 -15.26 16.48
N ASP A 252 24.61 -15.57 17.45
CA ASP A 252 24.46 -16.74 18.33
C ASP A 252 23.37 -16.57 19.43
N GLN A 253 22.77 -15.37 19.54
CA GLN A 253 21.75 -15.05 20.54
C GLN A 253 20.33 -15.06 19.96
N ILE A 254 20.18 -15.19 18.64
CA ILE A 254 18.93 -15.17 17.91
C ILE A 254 18.79 -16.39 17.01
N SER A 255 17.58 -16.69 16.54
CA SER A 255 17.39 -17.77 15.56
C SER A 255 17.96 -17.37 14.18
N GLU A 256 18.29 -18.38 13.36
CA GLU A 256 18.71 -18.15 11.97
C GLU A 256 17.65 -17.41 11.17
N GLU A 257 16.39 -17.74 11.38
CA GLU A 257 15.25 -17.06 10.78
C GLU A 257 15.20 -15.57 11.15
N ASP A 258 15.32 -15.24 12.44
CA ASP A 258 15.33 -13.86 12.90
C ASP A 258 16.56 -13.09 12.37
N TYR A 259 17.71 -13.76 12.27
CA TYR A 259 18.92 -13.19 11.70
C TYR A 259 18.72 -12.83 10.21
N LEU A 260 18.18 -13.75 9.39
CA LEU A 260 17.96 -13.52 7.96
C LEU A 260 16.96 -12.39 7.73
N ARG A 261 15.87 -12.36 8.50
CA ARG A 261 14.86 -11.30 8.44
C ARG A 261 15.43 -9.94 8.80
N ALA A 262 16.19 -9.84 9.88
CA ALA A 262 16.84 -8.60 10.27
C ALA A 262 17.89 -8.14 9.24
N ARG A 263 18.66 -9.07 8.66
CA ARG A 263 19.62 -8.81 7.59
C ARG A 263 18.95 -8.15 6.38
N TYR A 264 17.80 -8.68 5.97
CA TYR A 264 17.02 -8.10 4.87
C TYR A 264 16.63 -6.64 5.19
N VAL A 265 16.04 -6.39 6.35
CA VAL A 265 15.55 -5.06 6.74
C VAL A 265 16.69 -4.05 6.83
N ILE A 266 17.80 -4.41 7.50
CA ILE A 266 18.97 -3.53 7.62
C ILE A 266 19.55 -3.20 6.24
N GLY A 267 19.60 -4.19 5.33
CA GLY A 267 20.03 -3.96 3.95
C GLY A 267 19.08 -3.09 3.15
N GLU A 268 17.75 -3.25 3.36
CA GLU A 268 16.73 -2.50 2.64
C GLU A 268 16.77 -1.01 2.97
N GLU A 269 17.05 -0.64 4.20
CA GLU A 269 17.26 0.76 4.59
C GLU A 269 18.28 1.48 3.70
N LYS A 270 19.40 0.81 3.46
CA LYS A 270 20.44 1.35 2.59
C LYS A 270 19.98 1.42 1.14
N ARG A 271 19.28 0.39 0.64
CA ARG A 271 18.79 0.35 -0.75
C ARG A 271 17.82 1.50 -1.04
N VAL A 272 16.95 1.87 -0.09
CA VAL A 272 16.06 3.04 -0.25
C VAL A 272 16.86 4.31 -0.47
N LEU A 273 17.89 4.57 0.35
CA LEU A 273 18.73 5.77 0.22
C LEU A 273 19.52 5.77 -1.10
N ASP A 274 20.11 4.62 -1.48
CA ASP A 274 20.81 4.46 -2.76
C ASP A 274 19.89 4.78 -3.94
N VAL A 275 18.62 4.32 -3.92
CA VAL A 275 17.64 4.58 -4.97
C VAL A 275 17.24 6.06 -5.01
N CYS A 276 17.04 6.71 -3.87
CA CYS A 276 16.76 8.14 -3.82
C CYS A 276 17.90 8.97 -4.45
N GLU A 277 19.15 8.63 -4.13
CA GLU A 277 20.33 9.29 -4.72
C GLU A 277 20.43 9.02 -6.23
N ALA A 278 20.21 7.77 -6.66
CA ALA A 278 20.28 7.37 -8.06
C ALA A 278 19.20 8.08 -8.90
N LEU A 279 17.96 8.17 -8.41
CA LEU A 279 16.89 8.92 -9.08
C LEU A 279 17.22 10.40 -9.23
N GLY A 280 17.80 11.02 -8.20
CA GLY A 280 18.23 12.42 -8.28
C GLY A 280 19.29 12.67 -9.38
N LYS A 281 19.99 11.62 -9.82
CA LYS A 281 20.99 11.64 -10.90
C LYS A 281 20.47 11.11 -12.23
N GLY A 282 19.23 10.63 -12.31
CA GLY A 282 18.68 9.95 -13.48
C GLY A 282 19.29 8.57 -13.75
N ASP A 283 19.92 7.95 -12.74
CA ASP A 283 20.57 6.64 -12.82
C ASP A 283 19.55 5.51 -12.57
N TYR A 284 18.72 5.22 -13.58
CA TYR A 284 17.72 4.16 -13.50
C TYR A 284 18.30 2.74 -13.51
N GLU A 285 19.54 2.55 -13.96
CA GLU A 285 20.23 1.25 -13.91
C GLU A 285 20.52 0.86 -12.44
N THR A 286 21.03 1.80 -11.64
CA THR A 286 21.20 1.59 -10.19
C THR A 286 19.87 1.35 -9.50
N VAL A 287 18.79 2.10 -9.84
CA VAL A 287 17.45 1.85 -9.30
C VAL A 287 17.02 0.41 -9.54
N GLY A 288 17.13 -0.06 -10.78
CA GLY A 288 16.75 -1.42 -11.15
C GLY A 288 17.58 -2.51 -10.46
N ALA A 289 18.90 -2.30 -10.35
CA ALA A 289 19.77 -3.23 -9.62
C ALA A 289 19.33 -3.38 -8.16
N ARG A 290 19.02 -2.27 -7.46
CA ARG A 290 18.49 -2.31 -6.09
C ARG A 290 17.11 -2.97 -6.00
N MET A 291 16.25 -2.80 -7.00
CA MET A 291 14.96 -3.51 -7.05
C MET A 291 15.15 -5.03 -7.08
N TYR A 292 16.09 -5.57 -7.85
CA TYR A 292 16.38 -7.00 -7.85
C TYR A 292 16.98 -7.48 -6.53
N GLU A 293 17.89 -6.71 -5.91
CA GLU A 293 18.42 -7.05 -4.58
C GLU A 293 17.30 -7.14 -3.53
N THR A 294 16.36 -6.20 -3.57
CA THR A 294 15.17 -6.22 -2.72
C THR A 294 14.32 -7.47 -2.99
N HIS A 295 14.05 -7.80 -4.28
CA HIS A 295 13.25 -8.98 -4.62
C HIS A 295 13.84 -10.25 -4.02
N TRP A 296 15.13 -10.51 -4.26
CA TRP A 296 15.76 -11.74 -3.79
C TRP A 296 15.95 -11.75 -2.27
N GLY A 297 16.13 -10.58 -1.64
CA GLY A 297 16.09 -10.46 -0.19
C GLY A 297 14.72 -10.79 0.40
N MET A 298 13.65 -10.28 -0.21
CA MET A 298 12.26 -10.61 0.19
C MET A 298 11.96 -12.10 -0.02
N SER A 299 12.46 -12.70 -1.10
CA SER A 299 12.21 -14.09 -1.43
C SER A 299 13.01 -15.04 -0.53
N LYS A 300 14.31 -14.79 -0.29
CA LYS A 300 15.24 -15.75 0.32
C LYS A 300 15.45 -15.52 1.82
N ASP A 301 15.55 -14.25 2.24
CA ASP A 301 15.85 -13.90 3.62
C ASP A 301 14.58 -13.61 4.43
N TYR A 302 13.62 -12.91 3.81
CA TYR A 302 12.39 -12.50 4.48
C TYR A 302 11.23 -13.49 4.27
N GLU A 303 11.34 -14.35 3.27
CA GLU A 303 10.38 -15.42 2.93
C GLU A 303 8.95 -14.92 2.77
N VAL A 304 8.78 -13.85 2.01
CA VAL A 304 7.47 -13.26 1.67
C VAL A 304 7.12 -13.37 0.19
N SER A 305 7.88 -14.15 -0.59
CA SER A 305 7.57 -14.44 -1.98
C SER A 305 6.64 -15.64 -2.13
N CYS A 306 6.22 -15.86 -3.37
CA CYS A 306 5.64 -17.10 -3.85
C CYS A 306 6.28 -17.48 -5.18
N GLU A 307 6.03 -18.72 -5.63
CA GLU A 307 6.66 -19.26 -6.85
C GLU A 307 6.34 -18.40 -8.08
N GLU A 308 5.11 -17.88 -8.16
CA GLU A 308 4.63 -17.07 -9.28
C GLU A 308 5.33 -15.71 -9.35
N LEU A 309 5.60 -15.08 -8.21
CA LEU A 309 6.31 -13.80 -8.16
C LEU A 309 7.80 -13.97 -8.48
N ASP A 310 8.44 -15.01 -7.94
CA ASP A 310 9.84 -15.35 -8.27
C ASP A 310 9.98 -15.69 -9.77
N PHE A 311 8.98 -16.37 -10.33
CA PHE A 311 8.95 -16.67 -11.77
C PHE A 311 8.86 -15.40 -12.61
N LEU A 312 7.95 -14.47 -12.27
CA LEU A 312 7.82 -13.19 -13.00
C LEU A 312 9.11 -12.37 -12.94
N ALA A 313 9.76 -12.31 -11.77
CA ALA A 313 11.03 -11.59 -11.63
C ALA A 313 12.17 -12.28 -12.43
N THR A 314 12.17 -13.61 -12.49
CA THR A 314 13.13 -14.38 -13.31
C THR A 314 12.91 -14.09 -14.80
N VAL A 315 11.68 -14.14 -15.29
CA VAL A 315 11.35 -13.79 -16.69
C VAL A 315 11.76 -12.35 -17.00
N ALA A 316 11.54 -11.41 -16.08
CA ALA A 316 12.00 -10.05 -16.25
C ALA A 316 13.52 -9.95 -16.40
N GLN A 317 14.29 -10.66 -15.58
CA GLN A 317 15.76 -10.75 -15.67
C GLN A 317 16.23 -11.32 -17.03
N GLU A 318 15.61 -12.43 -17.48
CA GLU A 318 15.91 -13.06 -18.76
C GLU A 318 15.61 -12.15 -19.97
N CYS A 319 14.61 -11.27 -19.85
CA CYS A 319 14.26 -10.29 -20.85
C CYS A 319 15.13 -9.00 -20.82
N GLY A 320 16.08 -8.89 -19.89
CA GLY A 320 16.91 -7.70 -19.72
C GLY A 320 16.14 -6.49 -19.15
N VAL A 321 15.05 -6.75 -18.40
CA VAL A 321 14.31 -5.69 -17.69
C VAL A 321 15.23 -5.11 -16.61
N THR A 322 15.28 -3.78 -16.54
CA THR A 322 16.22 -3.06 -15.68
C THR A 322 16.03 -3.33 -14.20
N GLY A 323 14.77 -3.47 -13.74
CA GLY A 323 14.47 -3.83 -12.35
C GLY A 323 13.11 -4.51 -12.23
N SER A 324 13.02 -5.53 -11.36
CA SER A 324 11.77 -6.21 -11.03
C SER A 324 11.80 -6.67 -9.58
N ARG A 325 10.68 -6.51 -8.87
CA ARG A 325 10.55 -6.98 -7.49
C ARG A 325 9.08 -7.15 -7.06
N ILE A 326 8.90 -7.93 -6.01
CA ILE A 326 7.62 -8.03 -5.29
C ILE A 326 7.24 -6.65 -4.76
N MET A 327 5.97 -6.28 -4.87
CA MET A 327 5.43 -5.02 -4.35
C MET A 327 4.46 -5.28 -3.19
N GLY A 328 4.59 -4.49 -2.12
CA GLY A 328 3.76 -4.62 -0.91
C GLY A 328 4.22 -5.73 0.03
N GLY A 329 3.31 -6.25 0.84
CA GLY A 329 3.62 -7.24 1.88
C GLY A 329 4.05 -8.62 1.39
N GLY A 330 3.96 -8.89 0.10
CA GLY A 330 4.30 -10.20 -0.48
C GLY A 330 3.20 -11.25 -0.36
N PHE A 331 3.56 -12.52 -0.36
CA PHE A 331 2.70 -13.71 -0.34
C PHE A 331 1.76 -13.86 -1.55
N GLY A 332 1.94 -13.08 -2.58
CA GLY A 332 1.13 -12.95 -3.79
C GLY A 332 1.07 -11.51 -4.29
N GLY A 333 0.09 -11.17 -5.11
CA GLY A 333 -0.07 -9.85 -5.69
C GLY A 333 0.81 -9.59 -6.90
N CYS A 334 1.50 -8.46 -6.94
CA CYS A 334 2.22 -7.97 -8.12
C CYS A 334 3.74 -8.01 -7.98
N THR A 335 4.42 -8.14 -9.13
CA THR A 335 5.75 -7.55 -9.31
C THR A 335 5.62 -6.13 -9.87
N ILE A 336 6.50 -5.21 -9.41
CA ILE A 336 6.72 -3.89 -10.01
C ILE A 336 7.96 -3.97 -10.87
N ASN A 337 7.86 -3.51 -12.13
CA ASN A 337 8.88 -3.68 -13.14
C ASN A 337 9.26 -2.33 -13.75
N LEU A 338 10.55 -2.00 -13.74
CA LEU A 338 11.14 -0.84 -14.38
C LEU A 338 11.75 -1.28 -15.72
N VAL A 339 11.10 -0.95 -16.82
CA VAL A 339 11.37 -1.52 -18.13
C VAL A 339 11.81 -0.43 -19.10
N LYS A 340 12.90 -0.63 -19.85
CA LYS A 340 13.25 0.25 -20.98
C LYS A 340 12.10 0.29 -21.97
N SER A 341 11.75 1.49 -22.44
CA SER A 341 10.59 1.68 -23.32
C SER A 341 10.66 0.81 -24.59
N GLU A 342 11.87 0.59 -25.12
CA GLU A 342 12.13 -0.26 -26.29
C GLU A 342 11.91 -1.76 -26.03
N LEU A 343 12.01 -2.23 -24.79
CA LEU A 343 11.82 -3.62 -24.39
C LEU A 343 10.39 -3.90 -23.91
N TYR A 344 9.57 -2.86 -23.69
CA TYR A 344 8.31 -2.97 -22.97
C TYR A 344 7.35 -4.00 -23.60
N ASP A 345 7.05 -3.86 -24.89
CA ASP A 345 6.06 -4.72 -25.55
C ASP A 345 6.55 -6.17 -25.62
N ALA A 346 7.84 -6.38 -25.93
CA ALA A 346 8.46 -7.72 -25.99
C ALA A 346 8.47 -8.40 -24.60
N PHE A 347 8.75 -7.63 -23.55
CA PHE A 347 8.71 -8.15 -22.17
C PHE A 347 7.28 -8.54 -21.77
N ILE A 348 6.28 -7.69 -22.01
CA ILE A 348 4.89 -7.98 -21.66
C ILE A 348 4.40 -9.25 -22.35
N GLU A 349 4.65 -9.38 -23.67
CA GLU A 349 4.26 -10.57 -24.43
C GLU A 349 4.95 -11.84 -23.91
N LYS A 350 6.25 -11.76 -23.61
CA LYS A 350 7.01 -12.88 -23.07
C LYS A 350 6.51 -13.26 -21.68
N ALA A 351 6.27 -12.30 -20.80
CA ALA A 351 5.78 -12.55 -19.45
C ALA A 351 4.40 -13.22 -19.48
N LYS A 352 3.45 -12.71 -20.29
CA LYS A 352 2.13 -13.30 -20.46
C LYS A 352 2.20 -14.74 -20.97
N THR A 353 2.95 -14.96 -22.04
CA THR A 353 3.08 -16.29 -22.66
C THR A 353 3.73 -17.29 -21.71
N ALA A 354 4.87 -16.93 -21.10
CA ALA A 354 5.60 -17.84 -20.21
C ALA A 354 4.80 -18.17 -18.94
N PHE A 355 4.13 -17.16 -18.39
CA PHE A 355 3.29 -17.34 -17.19
C PHE A 355 2.07 -18.22 -17.49
N ALA A 356 1.39 -17.97 -18.64
CA ALA A 356 0.25 -18.79 -19.06
C ALA A 356 0.63 -20.24 -19.34
N GLN A 357 1.81 -20.47 -19.92
CA GLN A 357 2.33 -21.84 -20.14
C GLN A 357 2.58 -22.59 -18.83
N LYS A 358 3.04 -21.89 -17.79
CA LYS A 358 3.37 -22.52 -16.51
C LYS A 358 2.17 -22.65 -15.57
N TYR A 359 1.31 -21.62 -15.50
CA TYR A 359 0.25 -21.51 -14.48
C TYR A 359 -1.17 -21.60 -15.06
N GLY A 360 -1.33 -21.67 -16.39
CA GLY A 360 -2.64 -21.84 -17.03
C GLY A 360 -3.46 -20.56 -17.21
N HIS A 361 -2.93 -19.42 -16.82
CA HIS A 361 -3.54 -18.10 -17.04
C HIS A 361 -2.48 -17.01 -17.21
N GLU A 362 -2.82 -15.90 -17.86
CA GLU A 362 -1.92 -14.76 -17.99
C GLU A 362 -1.89 -13.90 -16.70
N PRO A 363 -0.77 -13.21 -16.39
CA PRO A 363 -0.76 -12.18 -15.37
C PRO A 363 -1.53 -10.96 -15.87
N ILE A 364 -2.16 -10.20 -14.95
CA ILE A 364 -2.82 -8.95 -15.32
C ILE A 364 -1.76 -7.85 -15.39
N VAL A 365 -1.69 -7.18 -16.55
CA VAL A 365 -0.77 -6.04 -16.78
C VAL A 365 -1.44 -4.76 -16.34
N ILE A 366 -0.80 -4.01 -15.44
CA ILE A 366 -1.33 -2.76 -14.90
C ILE A 366 -0.28 -1.66 -15.11
N PRO A 367 -0.47 -0.76 -16.08
CA PRO A 367 0.36 0.43 -16.22
C PRO A 367 0.27 1.31 -14.96
N VAL A 368 1.37 1.92 -14.57
CA VAL A 368 1.44 2.79 -13.39
C VAL A 368 1.46 4.26 -13.81
N VAL A 369 0.54 5.03 -13.25
CA VAL A 369 0.52 6.49 -13.37
C VAL A 369 0.54 7.08 -11.96
N ILE A 370 1.55 7.89 -11.64
CA ILE A 370 1.65 8.54 -10.34
C ILE A 370 0.65 9.69 -10.26
N SER A 371 -0.18 9.69 -9.24
CA SER A 371 -1.37 10.53 -9.10
C SER A 371 -1.43 11.23 -7.75
N ASP A 372 -2.49 12.05 -7.57
CA ASP A 372 -2.77 12.70 -6.30
C ASP A 372 -3.43 11.74 -5.29
N GLY A 373 -3.18 11.96 -4.02
CA GLY A 373 -3.79 11.24 -2.91
C GLY A 373 -5.23 11.67 -2.59
N ALA A 374 -5.56 11.68 -1.29
CA ALA A 374 -6.91 12.00 -0.82
C ALA A 374 -7.35 13.42 -1.20
N ARG A 375 -8.55 13.54 -1.77
CA ARG A 375 -9.09 14.78 -2.30
C ARG A 375 -10.60 14.78 -2.45
N LYS A 376 -11.20 15.97 -2.44
CA LYS A 376 -12.57 16.20 -2.90
C LYS A 376 -12.58 16.27 -4.43
N LEU A 377 -13.54 15.64 -5.06
CA LEU A 377 -13.74 15.70 -6.50
C LEU A 377 -14.79 16.78 -6.85
N ALA A 378 -14.53 17.47 -7.97
CA ALA A 378 -15.46 18.45 -8.53
C ALA A 378 -16.73 17.78 -9.09
#